data_1774db3575960847c33f5b818d08a003
#
_entry.id   1774db3575960847c33f5b818d08a003
#
_cell.length_a   1.000
_cell.length_b   1.000
_cell.length_c   1.000
_cell.angle_alpha   90.00
_cell.angle_beta   90.00
_cell.angle_gamma   90.00
#
_symmetry.space_group_name_H-M   'P 1'
#
loop_
_entity.id
_entity.type
_entity.pdbx_description
1 polymer ?
#
loop_
_entity_poly.entity_id
_entity_poly.type
_entity_poly.pdbx_seq_one_letter_code
_entity_poly.pdbx_strand_id
1 'polypeptide(L)'
;MITNFIGASDINGGLAANTAEYVRKCEEIYRLGISETAEKIYMDSKKRPLVLVSGPSGSGKTTGALRIGKRLREKGLKVHIVSMDNYFLPDGMGEMPLDDNGNVDLESPLRMDIPLFSEHLEKLFRCEPVDIPRFDFKSQSRLPGETIRREKNEIIIIEGIHALNPEVTGDTDDFTTCVYVSVRTRIRNSDGTLLHPRLVRLMRRLCRDKLFRGRSAKDVFAMLPSVTRGEDLYIMPHKNRAHFDIDTFLAYEPSVYCSVLMEDLKDASEFSAYNEEYSELIKTLKELSPLSGNEVPADSLVREFIGGSSFDY
;
A
#
# COMPACT_ATOMS: atom_id res chain seq x y z
N MET A 1 12.19 -19.32 2.48
CA MET A 1 11.35 -18.54 1.54
C MET A 1 12.08 -18.44 0.21
N ILE A 2 11.46 -18.86 -0.90
CA ILE A 2 12.02 -18.64 -2.23
C ILE A 2 11.88 -17.15 -2.51
N THR A 3 13.00 -16.44 -2.67
CA THR A 3 12.99 -15.03 -3.04
C THR A 3 12.70 -14.95 -4.54
N ASN A 4 11.53 -14.47 -4.91
CA ASN A 4 11.21 -14.21 -6.31
C ASN A 4 12.05 -13.03 -6.79
N PHE A 5 12.64 -13.16 -7.98
CA PHE A 5 13.33 -12.05 -8.64
C PHE A 5 13.10 -12.08 -10.15
N ILE A 6 13.26 -10.93 -10.78
CA ILE A 6 13.25 -10.72 -12.23
C ILE A 6 14.48 -9.91 -12.61
N GLY A 7 15.14 -10.25 -13.70
CA GLY A 7 16.27 -9.46 -14.21
C GLY A 7 15.82 -8.14 -14.84
N ALA A 8 16.60 -7.07 -14.67
CA ALA A 8 16.39 -5.83 -15.40
C ALA A 8 16.42 -6.07 -16.92
N SER A 9 17.29 -6.98 -17.39
CA SER A 9 17.34 -7.42 -18.79
C SER A 9 16.05 -8.10 -19.27
N ASP A 10 15.38 -8.88 -18.39
CA ASP A 10 14.14 -9.57 -18.74
C ASP A 10 12.99 -8.57 -18.89
N ILE A 11 12.96 -7.55 -18.01
CA ILE A 11 12.01 -6.43 -18.10
C ILE A 11 12.20 -5.70 -19.44
N ASN A 12 13.43 -5.29 -19.74
CA ASN A 12 13.76 -4.58 -20.99
C ASN A 12 13.45 -5.42 -22.22
N GLY A 13 13.79 -6.72 -22.20
CA GLY A 13 13.50 -7.67 -23.28
C GLY A 13 11.99 -7.81 -23.53
N GLY A 14 11.21 -7.92 -22.46
CA GLY A 14 9.75 -7.97 -22.54
C GLY A 14 9.14 -6.72 -23.16
N LEU A 15 9.58 -5.53 -22.72
CA LEU A 15 9.14 -4.25 -23.27
C LEU A 15 9.54 -4.08 -24.73
N ALA A 16 10.77 -4.44 -25.11
CA ALA A 16 11.27 -4.32 -26.48
C ALA A 16 10.56 -5.29 -27.45
N ALA A 17 10.21 -6.48 -27.00
CA ALA A 17 9.53 -7.48 -27.84
C ALA A 17 8.09 -7.07 -28.18
N ASN A 18 7.31 -6.68 -27.19
CA ASN A 18 5.94 -6.17 -27.37
C ASN A 18 5.47 -5.52 -26.05
N THR A 19 5.56 -4.20 -25.96
CA THR A 19 5.23 -3.42 -24.78
C THR A 19 3.80 -3.69 -24.29
N ALA A 20 2.80 -3.59 -25.16
CA ALA A 20 1.40 -3.74 -24.78
C ALA A 20 1.10 -5.15 -24.23
N GLU A 21 1.64 -6.17 -24.89
CA GLU A 21 1.47 -7.56 -24.44
C GLU A 21 2.20 -7.84 -23.13
N TYR A 22 3.39 -7.27 -22.93
CA TYR A 22 4.14 -7.43 -21.69
C TYR A 22 3.42 -6.78 -20.51
N VAL A 23 2.95 -5.53 -20.67
CA VAL A 23 2.14 -4.83 -19.66
C VAL A 23 0.89 -5.63 -19.33
N ARG A 24 0.15 -6.11 -20.36
CA ARG A 24 -1.06 -6.93 -20.18
C ARG A 24 -0.78 -8.18 -19.35
N LYS A 25 0.30 -8.92 -19.63
CA LYS A 25 0.69 -10.13 -18.87
C LYS A 25 1.02 -9.80 -17.42
N CYS A 26 1.76 -8.73 -17.14
CA CYS A 26 2.07 -8.32 -15.77
C CYS A 26 0.79 -7.98 -14.99
N GLU A 27 -0.13 -7.24 -15.60
CA GLU A 27 -1.43 -6.93 -15.00
C GLU A 27 -2.27 -8.17 -14.73
N GLU A 28 -2.25 -9.15 -15.64
CA GLU A 28 -3.01 -10.39 -15.50
C GLU A 28 -2.51 -11.22 -14.31
N ILE A 29 -1.19 -11.34 -14.13
CA ILE A 29 -0.58 -12.04 -12.97
C ILE A 29 -1.08 -11.41 -11.66
N TYR A 30 -1.04 -10.08 -11.56
CA TYR A 30 -1.54 -9.39 -10.37
C TYR A 30 -3.05 -9.59 -10.18
N ARG A 31 -3.86 -9.50 -11.25
CA ARG A 31 -5.30 -9.72 -11.21
C ARG A 31 -5.67 -11.14 -10.77
N LEU A 32 -4.87 -12.13 -11.16
CA LEU A 32 -5.08 -13.53 -10.72
C LEU A 32 -4.89 -13.66 -9.21
N GLY A 33 -3.82 -13.12 -8.64
CA GLY A 33 -3.59 -13.13 -7.19
C GLY A 33 -4.70 -12.44 -6.40
N ILE A 34 -5.21 -11.29 -6.89
CA ILE A 34 -6.38 -10.61 -6.33
C ILE A 34 -7.63 -11.51 -6.39
N SER A 35 -7.86 -12.15 -7.55
CA SER A 35 -9.05 -12.98 -7.76
C SER A 35 -9.05 -14.23 -6.89
N GLU A 36 -7.91 -14.89 -6.72
CA GLU A 36 -7.75 -16.04 -5.84
C GLU A 36 -7.98 -15.66 -4.36
N THR A 37 -7.46 -14.50 -3.95
CA THR A 37 -7.69 -14.00 -2.59
C THR A 37 -9.15 -13.65 -2.37
N ALA A 38 -9.80 -12.96 -3.31
CA ALA A 38 -11.22 -12.63 -3.24
C ALA A 38 -12.11 -13.88 -3.21
N GLU A 39 -11.75 -14.94 -3.95
CA GLU A 39 -12.47 -16.23 -3.90
C GLU A 39 -12.47 -16.83 -2.49
N LYS A 40 -11.30 -16.89 -1.87
CA LYS A 40 -11.14 -17.43 -0.51
C LYS A 40 -11.88 -16.57 0.54
N ILE A 41 -11.85 -15.25 0.41
CA ILE A 41 -12.63 -14.32 1.26
C ILE A 41 -14.14 -14.59 1.06
N TYR A 42 -14.59 -14.76 -0.19
CA TYR A 42 -16.00 -15.04 -0.50
C TYR A 42 -16.48 -16.32 0.17
N MET A 43 -15.68 -17.40 0.11
CA MET A 43 -16.02 -18.70 0.73
C MET A 43 -16.18 -18.60 2.25
N ASP A 44 -15.40 -17.75 2.93
CA ASP A 44 -15.44 -17.57 4.39
C ASP A 44 -16.26 -16.36 4.85
N SER A 45 -16.88 -15.63 3.93
CA SER A 45 -17.54 -14.34 4.16
C SER A 45 -18.66 -14.36 5.20
N LYS A 46 -19.35 -15.48 5.36
CA LYS A 46 -20.42 -15.64 6.37
C LYS A 46 -19.86 -15.73 7.79
N LYS A 47 -18.69 -16.34 7.95
CA LYS A 47 -18.01 -16.46 9.25
C LYS A 47 -17.16 -15.22 9.54
N ARG A 48 -16.44 -14.75 8.54
CA ARG A 48 -15.50 -13.63 8.64
C ARG A 48 -15.88 -12.49 7.69
N PRO A 49 -16.89 -11.69 8.07
CA PRO A 49 -17.41 -10.63 7.20
C PRO A 49 -16.54 -9.37 7.17
N LEU A 50 -15.55 -9.25 8.05
CA LEU A 50 -14.61 -8.12 8.06
C LEU A 50 -13.27 -8.55 7.44
N VAL A 51 -12.75 -7.76 6.53
CA VAL A 51 -11.46 -8.01 5.86
C VAL A 51 -10.49 -6.89 6.23
N LEU A 52 -9.39 -7.25 6.87
CA LEU A 52 -8.34 -6.34 7.29
C LEU A 52 -7.19 -6.41 6.28
N VAL A 53 -6.92 -5.31 5.58
CA VAL A 53 -5.88 -5.24 4.55
C VAL A 53 -4.73 -4.38 5.05
N SER A 54 -3.60 -4.99 5.36
CA SER A 54 -2.40 -4.30 5.83
C SER A 54 -1.23 -4.42 4.85
N GLY A 55 -0.26 -3.59 5.07
CA GLY A 55 1.01 -3.57 4.34
C GLY A 55 1.69 -2.21 4.50
N PRO A 56 2.99 -2.13 4.23
CA PRO A 56 3.76 -0.92 4.44
C PRO A 56 3.36 0.21 3.48
N SER A 57 3.82 1.43 3.77
CA SER A 57 3.57 2.59 2.90
C SER A 57 4.03 2.34 1.46
N GLY A 58 3.21 2.68 0.47
CA GLY A 58 3.49 2.45 -0.95
C GLY A 58 3.35 0.99 -1.41
N SER A 59 2.74 0.12 -0.60
CA SER A 59 2.51 -1.29 -0.98
C SER A 59 1.33 -1.50 -1.94
N GLY A 60 0.45 -0.50 -2.13
CA GLY A 60 -0.76 -0.65 -2.95
C GLY A 60 -1.95 -1.24 -2.20
N LYS A 61 -2.04 -1.00 -0.88
CA LYS A 61 -3.16 -1.46 -0.04
C LYS A 61 -4.51 -0.98 -0.55
N THR A 62 -4.60 0.32 -0.82
CA THR A 62 -5.86 0.96 -1.25
C THR A 62 -6.34 0.36 -2.57
N THR A 63 -5.46 0.28 -3.58
CA THR A 63 -5.80 -0.40 -4.86
C THR A 63 -6.14 -1.88 -4.64
N GLY A 64 -5.40 -2.57 -3.77
CA GLY A 64 -5.68 -3.98 -3.42
C GLY A 64 -7.08 -4.15 -2.81
N ALA A 65 -7.44 -3.32 -1.84
CA ALA A 65 -8.76 -3.30 -1.20
C ALA A 65 -9.88 -3.02 -2.22
N LEU A 66 -9.70 -2.00 -3.08
CA LEU A 66 -10.65 -1.65 -4.14
C LEU A 66 -10.85 -2.80 -5.13
N ARG A 67 -9.77 -3.47 -5.56
CA ARG A 67 -9.83 -4.61 -6.49
C ARG A 67 -10.47 -5.85 -5.85
N ILE A 68 -10.12 -6.19 -4.61
CA ILE A 68 -10.79 -7.26 -3.84
C ILE A 68 -12.28 -6.94 -3.73
N GLY A 69 -12.64 -5.72 -3.32
CA GLY A 69 -14.02 -5.28 -3.21
C GLY A 69 -14.78 -5.39 -4.53
N LYS A 70 -14.16 -5.00 -5.66
CA LYS A 70 -14.76 -5.17 -7.00
C LYS A 70 -15.06 -6.64 -7.29
N ARG A 71 -14.11 -7.56 -7.03
CA ARG A 71 -14.31 -9.00 -7.25
C ARG A 71 -15.42 -9.59 -6.37
N LEU A 72 -15.52 -9.15 -5.12
CA LEU A 72 -16.59 -9.59 -4.22
C LEU A 72 -17.96 -9.07 -4.68
N ARG A 73 -18.04 -7.81 -5.19
CA ARG A 73 -19.28 -7.26 -5.78
C ARG A 73 -19.70 -8.03 -7.05
N GLU A 74 -18.77 -8.42 -7.90
CA GLU A 74 -19.04 -9.28 -9.08
C GLU A 74 -19.62 -10.65 -8.69
N LYS A 75 -19.38 -11.10 -7.44
CA LYS A 75 -19.98 -12.31 -6.85
C LYS A 75 -21.31 -12.06 -6.12
N GLY A 76 -21.84 -10.85 -6.20
CA GLY A 76 -23.15 -10.50 -5.62
C GLY A 76 -23.11 -10.05 -4.16
N LEU A 77 -21.94 -9.85 -3.56
CA LEU A 77 -21.84 -9.25 -2.23
C LEU A 77 -21.87 -7.74 -2.32
N LYS A 78 -22.49 -7.08 -1.35
CA LYS A 78 -22.31 -5.66 -1.12
C LYS A 78 -21.05 -5.47 -0.27
N VAL A 79 -20.21 -4.50 -0.64
CA VAL A 79 -18.91 -4.28 -0.01
C VAL A 79 -18.74 -2.80 0.31
N HIS A 80 -18.43 -2.51 1.56
CA HIS A 80 -17.96 -1.21 2.01
C HIS A 80 -16.44 -1.24 2.17
N ILE A 81 -15.78 -0.14 1.86
CA ILE A 81 -14.32 0.00 2.01
C ILE A 81 -14.06 1.19 2.91
N VAL A 82 -13.33 0.96 4.00
CA VAL A 82 -13.03 1.96 5.03
C VAL A 82 -11.51 2.08 5.16
N SER A 83 -10.99 3.31 5.10
CA SER A 83 -9.60 3.57 5.42
C SER A 83 -9.42 3.79 6.93
N MET A 84 -8.42 3.11 7.51
CA MET A 84 -8.01 3.34 8.90
C MET A 84 -7.47 4.75 9.13
N ASP A 85 -6.98 5.41 8.10
CA ASP A 85 -6.50 6.78 8.18
C ASP A 85 -7.58 7.75 8.67
N ASN A 86 -8.86 7.39 8.50
CA ASN A 86 -9.99 8.15 9.04
C ASN A 86 -10.03 8.18 10.57
N TYR A 87 -9.33 7.28 11.25
CA TYR A 87 -9.29 7.18 12.71
C TYR A 87 -8.08 7.88 13.33
N PHE A 88 -7.31 8.66 12.58
CA PHE A 88 -6.25 9.47 13.18
C PHE A 88 -6.80 10.45 14.20
N LEU A 89 -6.03 10.65 15.27
CA LEU A 89 -6.30 11.66 16.27
C LEU A 89 -6.02 13.06 15.70
N PRO A 90 -6.93 14.01 15.86
CA PRO A 90 -6.69 15.39 15.44
C PRO A 90 -5.61 16.05 16.29
N ASP A 91 -4.97 17.08 15.73
CA ASP A 91 -3.98 17.87 16.47
C ASP A 91 -4.55 18.39 17.79
N GLY A 92 -3.74 18.25 18.86
CA GLY A 92 -4.12 18.65 20.21
C GLY A 92 -4.98 17.65 20.97
N MET A 93 -5.33 16.52 20.39
CA MET A 93 -6.02 15.42 21.08
C MET A 93 -5.00 14.32 21.43
N GLY A 94 -4.51 14.38 22.70
CA GLY A 94 -3.47 13.46 23.20
C GLY A 94 -2.04 13.96 22.97
N GLU A 95 -1.08 13.22 23.52
CA GLU A 95 0.34 13.46 23.28
C GLU A 95 0.77 12.82 21.97
N MET A 96 1.49 13.59 21.14
CA MET A 96 2.04 13.05 19.91
C MET A 96 3.16 12.06 20.24
N PRO A 97 3.10 10.82 19.74
CA PRO A 97 4.16 9.85 19.97
C PRO A 97 5.47 10.36 19.35
N LEU A 98 6.55 10.24 20.11
CA LEU A 98 7.89 10.62 19.66
C LEU A 98 8.74 9.38 19.39
N ASP A 99 9.63 9.49 18.40
CA ASP A 99 10.68 8.50 18.16
C ASP A 99 11.84 8.65 19.17
N ASP A 100 12.82 7.75 19.09
CA ASP A 100 13.98 7.75 19.98
C ASP A 100 14.87 9.02 19.87
N ASN A 101 14.66 9.80 18.82
CA ASN A 101 15.36 11.06 18.56
C ASN A 101 14.53 12.29 19.00
N GLY A 102 13.33 12.09 19.54
CA GLY A 102 12.42 13.15 19.95
C GLY A 102 11.63 13.79 18.79
N ASN A 103 11.63 13.20 17.60
CA ASN A 103 10.78 13.62 16.50
C ASN A 103 9.42 12.93 16.57
N VAL A 104 8.39 13.57 16.00
CA VAL A 104 7.06 12.96 15.93
C VAL A 104 7.11 11.66 15.14
N ASP A 105 6.69 10.55 15.76
CA ASP A 105 6.60 9.24 15.11
C ASP A 105 5.30 9.13 14.30
N LEU A 106 5.39 9.48 13.03
CA LEU A 106 4.25 9.49 12.11
C LEU A 106 3.69 8.09 11.78
N GLU A 107 4.48 7.05 12.01
CA GLU A 107 4.10 5.66 11.75
C GLU A 107 3.56 4.96 13.01
N SER A 108 3.57 5.62 14.17
CA SER A 108 3.11 5.04 15.43
C SER A 108 1.59 4.74 15.43
N PRO A 109 1.16 3.56 15.88
CA PRO A 109 -0.25 3.24 16.07
C PRO A 109 -0.94 4.15 17.09
N LEU A 110 -0.19 4.78 18.00
CA LEU A 110 -0.73 5.70 19.01
C LEU A 110 -1.26 7.02 18.41
N ARG A 111 -1.06 7.26 17.13
CA ARG A 111 -1.71 8.34 16.39
C ARG A 111 -3.17 8.06 16.05
N MET A 112 -3.63 6.84 16.28
CA MET A 112 -5.00 6.42 15.99
C MET A 112 -5.85 6.44 17.26
N ASP A 113 -7.13 6.71 17.08
CA ASP A 113 -8.17 6.51 18.09
C ASP A 113 -8.50 5.02 18.19
N ILE A 114 -7.58 4.28 18.85
CA ILE A 114 -7.66 2.83 18.97
C ILE A 114 -8.97 2.39 19.67
N PRO A 115 -9.42 3.04 20.77
CA PRO A 115 -10.67 2.68 21.41
C PRO A 115 -11.88 2.79 20.46
N LEU A 116 -12.00 3.90 19.73
CA LEU A 116 -13.08 4.10 18.77
C LEU A 116 -13.01 3.08 17.62
N PHE A 117 -11.80 2.81 17.11
CA PHE A 117 -11.61 1.85 16.03
C PHE A 117 -12.01 0.42 16.46
N SER A 118 -11.56 -0.02 17.62
CA SER A 118 -11.90 -1.34 18.17
C SER A 118 -13.40 -1.50 18.42
N GLU A 119 -14.05 -0.46 19.00
CA GLU A 119 -15.50 -0.43 19.19
C GLU A 119 -16.25 -0.57 17.85
N HIS A 120 -15.79 0.15 16.80
CA HIS A 120 -16.42 0.09 15.50
C HIS A 120 -16.26 -1.27 14.83
N LEU A 121 -15.12 -1.96 14.98
CA LEU A 121 -14.94 -3.33 14.48
C LEU A 121 -15.98 -4.29 15.09
N GLU A 122 -16.16 -4.25 16.40
CA GLU A 122 -17.15 -5.09 17.09
C GLU A 122 -18.59 -4.77 16.66
N LYS A 123 -18.95 -3.49 16.60
CA LYS A 123 -20.27 -3.05 16.16
C LYS A 123 -20.57 -3.47 14.73
N LEU A 124 -19.61 -3.30 13.82
CA LEU A 124 -19.74 -3.75 12.43
C LEU A 124 -19.92 -5.27 12.34
N PHE A 125 -19.19 -6.03 13.15
CA PHE A 125 -19.41 -7.47 13.21
C PHE A 125 -20.81 -7.84 13.69
N ARG A 126 -21.36 -7.14 14.70
CA ARG A 126 -22.71 -7.34 15.23
C ARG A 126 -23.82 -6.76 14.37
N CYS A 127 -23.50 -6.17 13.21
CA CYS A 127 -24.46 -5.48 12.32
C CYS A 127 -25.10 -4.24 12.97
N GLU A 128 -24.41 -3.60 13.90
CA GLU A 128 -24.81 -2.35 14.51
C GLU A 128 -24.32 -1.15 13.68
N PRO A 129 -25.01 -0.01 13.71
CA PRO A 129 -24.57 1.18 12.99
C PRO A 129 -23.34 1.80 13.66
N VAL A 130 -22.42 2.33 12.83
CA VAL A 130 -21.24 3.08 13.26
C VAL A 130 -21.11 4.36 12.42
N ASP A 131 -20.70 5.43 13.06
CA ASP A 131 -20.41 6.71 12.40
C ASP A 131 -18.91 6.76 12.08
N ILE A 132 -18.53 6.31 10.88
CA ILE A 132 -17.14 6.33 10.42
C ILE A 132 -16.66 7.78 10.35
N PRO A 133 -15.61 8.18 11.09
CA PRO A 133 -15.08 9.53 10.97
C PRO A 133 -14.44 9.75 9.60
N ARG A 134 -14.18 11.00 9.24
CA ARG A 134 -13.33 11.35 8.11
C ARG A 134 -12.19 12.24 8.59
N PHE A 135 -10.96 11.84 8.31
CA PHE A 135 -9.79 12.64 8.65
C PHE A 135 -9.36 13.53 7.48
N ASP A 136 -9.21 14.82 7.74
CA ASP A 136 -8.68 15.77 6.78
C ASP A 136 -7.21 16.06 7.08
N PHE A 137 -6.32 15.54 6.21
CA PHE A 137 -4.87 15.71 6.34
C PHE A 137 -4.39 17.16 6.16
N LYS A 138 -5.17 18.02 5.51
CA LYS A 138 -4.77 19.43 5.32
C LYS A 138 -4.96 20.25 6.59
N SER A 139 -6.11 20.06 7.24
CA SER A 139 -6.45 20.74 8.49
C SER A 139 -6.07 19.96 9.74
N GLN A 140 -5.54 18.73 9.60
CA GLN A 140 -5.22 17.81 10.70
C GLN A 140 -6.40 17.67 11.67
N SER A 141 -7.61 17.58 11.14
CA SER A 141 -8.84 17.54 11.92
C SER A 141 -9.76 16.40 11.51
N ARG A 142 -10.58 15.97 12.46
CA ARG A 142 -11.62 14.96 12.22
C ARG A 142 -12.91 15.66 11.84
N LEU A 143 -13.49 15.25 10.72
CA LEU A 143 -14.76 15.72 10.20
C LEU A 143 -15.83 14.64 10.38
N PRO A 144 -17.14 14.99 10.41
CA PRO A 144 -18.20 14.01 10.30
C PRO A 144 -18.05 13.22 8.99
N GLY A 145 -18.17 11.90 9.10
CA GLY A 145 -18.11 11.01 7.95
C GLY A 145 -19.48 10.41 7.65
N GLU A 146 -19.51 9.15 7.28
CA GLU A 146 -20.74 8.44 6.92
C GLU A 146 -21.14 7.43 8.00
N THR A 147 -22.45 7.21 8.17
CA THR A 147 -22.97 6.12 9.00
C THR A 147 -23.02 4.84 8.17
N ILE A 148 -22.32 3.83 8.61
CA ILE A 148 -22.35 2.49 7.99
C ILE A 148 -23.05 1.52 8.95
N ARG A 149 -23.98 0.74 8.41
CA ARG A 149 -24.56 -0.43 9.07
C ARG A 149 -24.36 -1.63 8.13
N ARG A 150 -23.56 -2.61 8.56
CA ARG A 150 -23.37 -3.82 7.78
C ARG A 150 -24.60 -4.72 7.85
N GLU A 151 -25.10 -5.21 6.74
CA GLU A 151 -26.08 -6.27 6.70
C GLU A 151 -25.40 -7.67 6.72
N LYS A 152 -26.17 -8.73 7.04
CA LYS A 152 -25.60 -10.09 7.24
C LYS A 152 -24.84 -10.65 6.02
N ASN A 153 -25.17 -10.20 4.81
CA ASN A 153 -24.55 -10.61 3.55
C ASN A 153 -23.61 -9.56 2.96
N GLU A 154 -23.18 -8.60 3.75
CA GLU A 154 -22.24 -7.56 3.35
C GLU A 154 -20.87 -7.79 3.94
N ILE A 155 -19.85 -7.32 3.23
CA ILE A 155 -18.44 -7.34 3.64
C ILE A 155 -17.98 -5.91 3.92
N ILE A 156 -17.23 -5.74 4.99
CA ILE A 156 -16.47 -4.51 5.22
C ILE A 156 -14.98 -4.82 4.98
N ILE A 157 -14.36 -4.10 4.08
CA ILE A 157 -12.91 -4.12 3.89
C ILE A 157 -12.34 -2.89 4.59
N ILE A 158 -11.41 -3.10 5.50
CA ILE A 158 -10.73 -2.03 6.23
C ILE A 158 -9.25 -2.09 5.85
N GLU A 159 -8.72 -1.00 5.29
CA GLU A 159 -7.31 -0.96 4.89
C GLU A 159 -6.53 0.06 5.72
N GLY A 160 -5.30 -0.27 6.04
CA GLY A 160 -4.37 0.62 6.73
C GLY A 160 -3.09 -0.09 7.14
N ILE A 161 -2.07 0.70 7.48
CA ILE A 161 -0.77 0.14 7.86
C ILE A 161 -0.85 -0.73 9.12
N HIS A 162 -1.75 -0.42 10.03
CA HIS A 162 -1.93 -1.11 11.32
C HIS A 162 -3.07 -2.14 11.31
N ALA A 163 -3.66 -2.46 10.16
CA ALA A 163 -4.82 -3.35 10.10
C ALA A 163 -4.54 -4.79 10.59
N LEU A 164 -3.29 -5.21 10.70
CA LEU A 164 -2.89 -6.49 11.29
C LEU A 164 -2.25 -6.35 12.68
N ASN A 165 -2.13 -5.14 13.23
CA ASN A 165 -1.57 -4.94 14.55
C ASN A 165 -2.64 -5.25 15.63
N PRO A 166 -2.46 -6.29 16.50
CA PRO A 166 -3.45 -6.66 17.51
C PRO A 166 -3.64 -5.60 18.59
N GLU A 167 -2.64 -4.74 18.83
CA GLU A 167 -2.80 -3.59 19.75
C GLU A 167 -3.82 -2.58 19.23
N VAL A 168 -4.06 -2.56 17.90
CA VAL A 168 -5.03 -1.67 17.26
C VAL A 168 -6.37 -2.35 17.00
N THR A 169 -6.33 -3.62 16.56
CA THR A 169 -7.54 -4.34 16.14
C THR A 169 -8.19 -5.14 17.27
N GLY A 170 -7.48 -5.35 18.37
CA GLY A 170 -7.94 -6.26 19.43
C GLY A 170 -7.97 -7.73 18.98
N ASP A 171 -8.70 -8.55 19.71
CA ASP A 171 -8.90 -9.97 19.42
C ASP A 171 -10.08 -10.15 18.45
N THR A 172 -9.76 -10.08 17.16
CA THR A 172 -10.76 -10.11 16.08
C THR A 172 -10.59 -11.31 15.14
N ASP A 173 -9.69 -12.25 15.45
CA ASP A 173 -9.30 -13.34 14.56
C ASP A 173 -10.46 -14.28 14.19
N ASP A 174 -11.46 -14.41 15.07
CA ASP A 174 -12.62 -15.26 14.80
C ASP A 174 -13.55 -14.76 13.71
N PHE A 175 -13.61 -13.44 13.50
CA PHE A 175 -14.54 -12.81 12.56
C PHE A 175 -13.89 -11.93 11.49
N THR A 176 -12.56 -11.90 11.46
CA THR A 176 -11.81 -11.14 10.45
C THR A 176 -11.01 -12.04 9.52
N THR A 177 -10.88 -11.63 8.26
CA THR A 177 -9.90 -12.16 7.32
C THR A 177 -8.79 -11.16 7.13
N CYS A 178 -7.56 -11.56 7.44
CA CYS A 178 -6.37 -10.71 7.34
C CYS A 178 -5.64 -10.93 6.01
N VAL A 179 -5.35 -9.84 5.30
CA VAL A 179 -4.62 -9.83 4.03
C VAL A 179 -3.40 -8.93 4.16
N TYR A 180 -2.24 -9.44 3.83
CA TYR A 180 -1.01 -8.65 3.78
C TYR A 180 -0.62 -8.35 2.34
N VAL A 181 -0.43 -7.07 2.04
CA VAL A 181 -0.16 -6.55 0.70
C VAL A 181 1.23 -5.93 0.68
N SER A 182 2.14 -6.45 -0.12
CA SER A 182 3.51 -5.90 -0.19
C SER A 182 4.18 -6.20 -1.53
N VAL A 183 5.20 -5.42 -1.87
CA VAL A 183 6.15 -5.79 -2.91
C VAL A 183 7.05 -6.90 -2.36
N ARG A 184 7.15 -8.02 -3.06
CA ARG A 184 7.94 -9.19 -2.64
C ARG A 184 9.01 -9.57 -3.66
N THR A 185 8.71 -9.40 -4.94
CA THR A 185 9.64 -9.65 -6.04
C THR A 185 10.75 -8.61 -6.04
N ARG A 186 11.99 -9.06 -6.27
CA ARG A 186 13.18 -8.22 -6.35
C ARG A 186 13.61 -8.04 -7.80
N ILE A 187 14.25 -6.92 -8.11
CA ILE A 187 14.89 -6.70 -9.41
C ILE A 187 16.35 -7.08 -9.29
N ARG A 188 16.83 -7.93 -10.21
CA ARG A 188 18.23 -8.30 -10.31
C ARG A 188 18.92 -7.46 -11.38
N ASN A 189 19.88 -6.67 -10.96
CA ASN A 189 20.74 -5.86 -11.83
C ASN A 189 21.72 -6.73 -12.61
N SER A 190 22.35 -6.15 -13.64
CA SER A 190 23.33 -6.83 -14.53
C SER A 190 24.54 -7.39 -13.79
N ASP A 191 24.95 -6.77 -12.68
CA ASP A 191 26.03 -7.23 -11.82
C ASP A 191 25.61 -8.29 -10.77
N GLY A 192 24.34 -8.73 -10.81
CA GLY A 192 23.78 -9.73 -9.90
C GLY A 192 23.23 -9.17 -8.57
N THR A 193 23.39 -7.88 -8.27
CA THR A 193 22.79 -7.25 -7.09
C THR A 193 21.28 -7.25 -7.18
N LEU A 194 20.60 -7.40 -6.04
CA LEU A 194 19.14 -7.46 -5.96
C LEU A 194 18.61 -6.18 -5.31
N LEU A 195 17.85 -5.38 -6.06
CA LEU A 195 17.14 -4.23 -5.52
C LEU A 195 16.18 -4.68 -4.41
N HIS A 196 16.29 -4.04 -3.24
CA HIS A 196 15.40 -4.36 -2.13
C HIS A 196 13.96 -3.88 -2.41
N PRO A 197 12.90 -4.66 -2.08
CA PRO A 197 11.51 -4.28 -2.32
C PRO A 197 11.09 -2.93 -1.72
N ARG A 198 11.73 -2.50 -0.62
CA ARG A 198 11.53 -1.15 -0.06
C ARG A 198 11.84 -0.04 -1.06
N LEU A 199 12.82 -0.24 -1.95
CA LEU A 199 13.19 0.75 -2.96
C LEU A 199 12.18 0.83 -4.10
N VAL A 200 11.50 -0.27 -4.46
CA VAL A 200 10.33 -0.20 -5.36
C VAL A 200 9.22 0.64 -4.72
N ARG A 201 8.95 0.44 -3.43
CA ARG A 201 7.96 1.25 -2.70
C ARG A 201 8.42 2.71 -2.51
N LEU A 202 9.72 2.95 -2.42
CA LEU A 202 10.29 4.30 -2.44
C LEU A 202 10.01 5.00 -3.79
N MET A 203 10.23 4.33 -4.93
CA MET A 203 9.86 4.87 -6.25
C MET A 203 8.38 5.25 -6.31
N ARG A 204 7.49 4.38 -5.84
CA ARG A 204 6.04 4.64 -5.75
C ARG A 204 5.74 5.89 -4.91
N ARG A 205 6.39 6.02 -3.74
CA ARG A 205 6.24 7.17 -2.86
C ARG A 205 6.77 8.46 -3.49
N LEU A 206 7.93 8.42 -4.14
CA LEU A 206 8.51 9.56 -4.84
C LEU A 206 7.53 10.10 -5.88
N CYS A 207 6.96 9.25 -6.72
CA CYS A 207 5.96 9.65 -7.71
C CYS A 207 4.68 10.21 -7.07
N ARG A 208 4.08 9.47 -6.11
CA ARG A 208 2.83 9.84 -5.46
C ARG A 208 2.97 11.15 -4.68
N ASP A 209 4.00 11.27 -3.85
CA ASP A 209 4.13 12.41 -2.94
C ASP A 209 4.47 13.69 -3.70
N LYS A 210 5.20 13.60 -4.82
CA LYS A 210 5.37 14.71 -5.76
C LYS A 210 4.03 15.14 -6.36
N LEU A 211 3.25 14.19 -6.87
CA LEU A 211 2.03 14.48 -7.63
C LEU A 211 0.87 14.98 -6.74
N PHE A 212 0.69 14.36 -5.57
CA PHE A 212 -0.51 14.58 -4.75
C PHE A 212 -0.25 15.32 -3.44
N ARG A 213 1.03 15.41 -2.98
CA ARG A 213 1.37 15.99 -1.68
C ARG A 213 2.35 17.17 -1.77
N GLY A 214 2.80 17.51 -2.99
CA GLY A 214 3.71 18.63 -3.23
C GLY A 214 5.09 18.46 -2.58
N ARG A 215 5.52 17.23 -2.29
CA ARG A 215 6.82 16.94 -1.67
C ARG A 215 7.90 16.74 -2.73
N SER A 216 9.08 17.31 -2.46
CA SER A 216 10.27 17.04 -3.27
C SER A 216 10.82 15.62 -3.05
N ALA A 217 11.66 15.14 -3.95
CA ALA A 217 12.36 13.87 -3.76
C ALA A 217 13.19 13.87 -2.47
N LYS A 218 13.84 14.98 -2.16
CA LYS A 218 14.62 15.16 -0.93
C LYS A 218 13.77 14.98 0.33
N ASP A 219 12.55 15.54 0.36
CA ASP A 219 11.65 15.39 1.50
C ASP A 219 11.25 13.93 1.70
N VAL A 220 11.01 13.20 0.60
CA VAL A 220 10.63 11.78 0.65
C VAL A 220 11.80 10.92 1.15
N PHE A 221 13.04 11.21 0.72
CA PHE A 221 14.24 10.54 1.24
C PHE A 221 14.45 10.86 2.72
N ALA A 222 14.24 12.11 3.16
CA ALA A 222 14.37 12.49 4.56
C ALA A 222 13.39 11.73 5.48
N MET A 223 12.23 11.35 4.97
CA MET A 223 11.25 10.54 5.71
C MET A 223 11.57 9.03 5.73
N LEU A 224 12.49 8.55 4.88
CA LEU A 224 12.75 7.12 4.69
C LEU A 224 13.19 6.41 5.97
N PRO A 225 14.10 6.95 6.81
CA PRO A 225 14.49 6.31 8.07
C PRO A 225 13.31 6.10 9.03
N SER A 226 12.47 7.14 9.22
CA SER A 226 11.30 7.07 10.10
C SER A 226 10.27 6.04 9.58
N VAL A 227 9.99 6.05 8.29
CA VAL A 227 9.07 5.09 7.66
C VAL A 227 9.60 3.66 7.77
N THR A 228 10.92 3.46 7.54
CA THR A 228 11.55 2.14 7.68
C THR A 228 11.46 1.64 9.13
N ARG A 229 11.78 2.51 10.09
CA ARG A 229 11.65 2.19 11.52
C ARG A 229 10.21 1.81 11.89
N GLY A 230 9.24 2.60 11.48
CA GLY A 230 7.83 2.33 11.75
C GLY A 230 7.34 1.02 11.12
N GLU A 231 7.80 0.71 9.90
CA GLU A 231 7.54 -0.57 9.24
C GLU A 231 8.09 -1.74 10.07
N ASP A 232 9.34 -1.65 10.53
CA ASP A 232 10.01 -2.71 11.28
C ASP A 232 9.39 -2.90 12.68
N LEU A 233 8.93 -1.83 13.34
CA LEU A 233 8.35 -1.89 14.68
C LEU A 233 6.86 -2.24 14.69
N TYR A 234 6.08 -1.69 13.77
CA TYR A 234 4.61 -1.69 13.89
C TYR A 234 3.88 -2.49 12.82
N ILE A 235 4.56 -2.90 11.73
CA ILE A 235 3.91 -3.58 10.60
C ILE A 235 4.47 -4.99 10.42
N MET A 236 5.79 -5.12 10.28
CA MET A 236 6.44 -6.40 10.00
C MET A 236 6.24 -7.46 11.09
N PRO A 237 6.24 -7.14 12.40
CA PRO A 237 6.00 -8.13 13.45
C PRO A 237 4.65 -8.83 13.33
N HIS A 238 3.65 -8.14 12.78
CA HIS A 238 2.27 -8.63 12.70
C HIS A 238 1.92 -9.30 11.35
N LYS A 239 2.88 -9.37 10.43
CA LYS A 239 2.69 -9.99 9.13
C LYS A 239 2.19 -11.44 9.21
N ASN A 240 2.62 -12.18 10.22
CA ASN A 240 2.26 -13.59 10.40
C ASN A 240 0.78 -13.81 10.74
N ARG A 241 0.02 -12.77 11.09
CA ARG A 241 -1.45 -12.83 11.24
C ARG A 241 -2.18 -12.91 9.90
N ALA A 242 -1.51 -12.63 8.79
CA ALA A 242 -2.14 -12.66 7.47
C ALA A 242 -2.55 -14.08 7.08
N HIS A 243 -3.82 -14.25 6.72
CA HIS A 243 -4.32 -15.46 6.09
C HIS A 243 -3.90 -15.55 4.63
N PHE A 244 -3.72 -14.40 3.98
CA PHE A 244 -3.35 -14.29 2.58
C PHE A 244 -2.30 -13.20 2.37
N ASP A 245 -1.32 -13.50 1.51
CA ASP A 245 -0.29 -12.56 1.06
C ASP A 245 -0.50 -12.23 -0.42
N ILE A 246 -0.43 -10.96 -0.77
CA ILE A 246 -0.49 -10.48 -2.16
C ILE A 246 0.83 -9.79 -2.51
N ASP A 247 1.54 -10.30 -3.52
CA ASP A 247 2.64 -9.56 -4.15
C ASP A 247 2.08 -8.52 -5.11
N THR A 248 2.39 -7.27 -4.87
CA THR A 248 1.91 -6.15 -5.69
C THR A 248 2.91 -5.68 -6.73
N PHE A 249 4.01 -6.39 -6.91
CA PHE A 249 5.01 -6.05 -7.91
C PHE A 249 4.47 -6.26 -9.32
N LEU A 250 4.58 -5.22 -10.13
CA LEU A 250 4.31 -5.27 -11.56
C LEU A 250 5.64 -5.10 -12.31
N ALA A 251 6.06 -6.13 -13.06
CA ALA A 251 7.42 -6.15 -13.58
C ALA A 251 7.75 -4.97 -14.51
N TYR A 252 6.77 -4.32 -15.12
CA TYR A 252 6.96 -3.14 -15.96
C TYR A 252 7.00 -1.81 -15.19
N GLU A 253 6.50 -1.78 -13.92
CA GLU A 253 6.34 -0.52 -13.17
C GLU A 253 7.64 0.26 -12.93
N PRO A 254 8.80 -0.39 -12.66
CA PRO A 254 10.05 0.35 -12.47
C PRO A 254 10.48 1.13 -13.72
N SER A 255 10.15 0.63 -14.91
CA SER A 255 10.38 1.33 -16.19
C SER A 255 9.52 2.60 -16.33
N VAL A 256 8.29 2.57 -15.77
CA VAL A 256 7.44 3.77 -15.71
C VAL A 256 8.05 4.79 -14.75
N TYR A 257 8.49 4.36 -13.57
CA TYR A 257 9.13 5.26 -12.60
C TYR A 257 10.46 5.82 -13.11
N CYS A 258 11.21 5.07 -13.90
CA CYS A 258 12.40 5.56 -14.58
C CYS A 258 12.07 6.82 -15.40
N SER A 259 11.02 6.80 -16.22
CA SER A 259 10.64 7.95 -17.04
C SER A 259 10.20 9.18 -16.21
N VAL A 260 9.72 8.98 -14.99
CA VAL A 260 9.19 10.06 -14.12
C VAL A 260 10.27 10.63 -13.19
N LEU A 261 11.15 9.77 -12.67
CA LEU A 261 12.04 10.13 -11.55
C LEU A 261 13.45 10.56 -11.96
N MET A 262 13.93 10.17 -13.14
CA MET A 262 15.34 10.44 -13.52
C MET A 262 15.73 11.91 -13.48
N GLU A 263 14.80 12.81 -13.79
CA GLU A 263 15.06 14.27 -13.73
C GLU A 263 15.13 14.76 -12.27
N ASP A 264 14.25 14.27 -11.41
CA ASP A 264 14.19 14.65 -9.99
C ASP A 264 15.39 14.13 -9.19
N LEU A 265 16.03 13.07 -9.69
CA LEU A 265 17.14 12.37 -9.02
C LEU A 265 18.50 12.66 -9.68
N LYS A 266 18.59 13.64 -10.57
CA LYS A 266 19.82 13.89 -11.34
C LYS A 266 20.97 14.46 -10.50
N ASP A 267 20.69 15.24 -9.47
CA ASP A 267 21.72 15.84 -8.61
C ASP A 267 21.99 14.97 -7.39
N ALA A 268 23.00 14.10 -7.49
CA ALA A 268 23.41 13.19 -6.44
C ALA A 268 23.81 13.91 -5.13
N SER A 269 24.23 15.19 -5.19
CA SER A 269 24.66 15.93 -4.02
C SER A 269 23.53 16.18 -3.02
N GLU A 270 22.28 16.27 -3.52
CA GLU A 270 21.10 16.46 -2.69
C GLU A 270 20.79 15.23 -1.82
N PHE A 271 21.28 14.05 -2.20
CA PHE A 271 21.00 12.76 -1.55
C PHE A 271 22.18 12.16 -0.81
N SER A 272 23.24 12.97 -0.55
CA SER A 272 24.47 12.49 0.09
C SER A 272 24.24 11.85 1.47
N ALA A 273 23.24 12.29 2.22
CA ALA A 273 22.84 11.70 3.51
C ALA A 273 22.17 10.32 3.37
N TYR A 274 21.74 9.93 2.17
CA TYR A 274 21.02 8.70 1.84
C TYR A 274 21.74 7.94 0.73
N ASN A 275 23.05 8.00 0.72
CA ASN A 275 23.89 7.58 -0.41
C ASN A 275 23.70 6.10 -0.79
N GLU A 276 23.43 5.22 0.17
CA GLU A 276 23.24 3.79 -0.10
C GLU A 276 21.95 3.56 -0.88
N GLU A 277 20.81 4.01 -0.35
CA GLU A 277 19.50 3.82 -0.98
C GLU A 277 19.41 4.57 -2.32
N TYR A 278 19.96 5.78 -2.37
CA TYR A 278 20.00 6.56 -3.60
C TYR A 278 20.83 5.86 -4.67
N SER A 279 22.04 5.37 -4.32
CA SER A 279 22.95 4.72 -5.28
C SER A 279 22.36 3.42 -5.81
N GLU A 280 21.74 2.59 -4.95
CA GLU A 280 21.07 1.36 -5.34
C GLU A 280 19.88 1.63 -6.26
N LEU A 281 19.07 2.65 -5.92
CA LEU A 281 17.93 3.07 -6.73
C LEU A 281 18.35 3.56 -8.12
N ILE A 282 19.29 4.51 -8.18
CA ILE A 282 19.78 5.10 -9.44
C ILE A 282 20.45 4.06 -10.32
N LYS A 283 21.22 3.14 -9.73
CA LYS A 283 21.84 2.04 -10.45
C LYS A 283 20.80 1.22 -11.20
N THR A 284 19.75 0.81 -10.51
CA THR A 284 18.68 0.01 -11.11
C THR A 284 17.91 0.82 -12.16
N LEU A 285 17.55 2.08 -11.88
CA LEU A 285 16.84 2.93 -12.84
C LEU A 285 17.63 3.14 -14.13
N LYS A 286 18.97 3.24 -14.06
CA LYS A 286 19.85 3.39 -15.25
C LYS A 286 19.92 2.12 -16.12
N GLU A 287 19.65 0.96 -15.55
CA GLU A 287 19.61 -0.30 -16.32
C GLU A 287 18.27 -0.54 -17.02
N LEU A 288 17.22 0.17 -16.62
CA LEU A 288 15.87 -0.02 -17.15
C LEU A 288 15.57 0.89 -18.34
N SER A 289 14.91 0.33 -19.34
CA SER A 289 14.34 1.12 -20.43
C SER A 289 13.14 1.91 -19.94
N PRO A 290 13.06 3.23 -20.16
CA PRO A 290 11.92 4.02 -19.70
C PRO A 290 10.64 3.65 -20.45
N LEU A 291 9.53 3.59 -19.73
CA LEU A 291 8.19 3.33 -20.27
C LEU A 291 7.28 4.53 -20.02
N SER A 292 6.56 4.96 -21.07
CA SER A 292 5.60 6.06 -20.93
C SER A 292 4.43 5.67 -20.00
N GLY A 293 4.01 6.61 -19.13
CA GLY A 293 2.80 6.44 -18.34
C GLY A 293 1.54 6.21 -19.19
N ASN A 294 1.52 6.60 -20.46
CA ASN A 294 0.38 6.35 -21.37
C ASN A 294 0.13 4.86 -21.64
N GLU A 295 1.17 4.03 -21.52
CA GLU A 295 1.08 2.57 -21.71
C GLU A 295 0.46 1.86 -20.49
N VAL A 296 0.30 2.57 -19.37
CA VAL A 296 -0.24 2.00 -18.12
C VAL A 296 -1.77 1.98 -18.20
N PRO A 297 -2.43 0.81 -17.99
CA PRO A 297 -3.89 0.73 -17.95
C PRO A 297 -4.51 1.64 -16.87
N ALA A 298 -5.68 2.20 -17.13
CA ALA A 298 -6.33 3.12 -16.20
C ALA A 298 -6.72 2.47 -14.87
N ASP A 299 -6.95 1.17 -14.85
CA ASP A 299 -7.25 0.39 -13.65
C ASP A 299 -6.00 -0.24 -13.00
N SER A 300 -4.78 0.04 -13.50
CA SER A 300 -3.54 -0.48 -12.92
C SER A 300 -3.28 0.07 -11.52
N LEU A 301 -2.66 -0.75 -10.67
CA LEU A 301 -2.11 -0.34 -9.37
C LEU A 301 -1.08 0.81 -9.52
N VAL A 302 -0.33 0.84 -10.61
CA VAL A 302 0.67 1.88 -10.86
C VAL A 302 0.03 3.27 -10.89
N ARG A 303 -1.25 3.36 -11.31
CA ARG A 303 -2.01 4.62 -11.36
C ARG A 303 -2.25 5.27 -9.99
N GLU A 304 -2.24 4.50 -8.91
CA GLU A 304 -2.25 5.05 -7.54
C GLU A 304 -1.08 6.02 -7.32
N PHE A 305 0.03 5.80 -8.01
CA PHE A 305 1.28 6.55 -7.80
C PHE A 305 1.56 7.60 -8.88
N ILE A 306 1.12 7.36 -10.12
CA ILE A 306 1.38 8.27 -11.26
C ILE A 306 0.15 9.05 -11.71
N GLY A 307 -1.01 8.82 -11.10
CA GLY A 307 -2.25 9.49 -11.45
C GLY A 307 -2.99 8.88 -12.66
N GLY A 308 -4.17 9.43 -12.95
CA GLY A 308 -5.01 8.99 -14.06
C GLY A 308 -5.67 7.62 -13.83
N SER A 309 -5.96 7.28 -12.58
CA SER A 309 -6.67 6.06 -12.22
C SER A 309 -8.15 6.12 -12.56
N SER A 310 -8.73 4.95 -12.89
CA SER A 310 -10.18 4.75 -12.92
C SER A 310 -10.79 4.46 -11.54
N PHE A 311 -9.97 4.34 -10.50
CA PHE A 311 -10.42 4.24 -9.10
C PHE A 311 -10.39 5.62 -8.46
N ASP A 312 -11.37 5.88 -7.57
CA ASP A 312 -11.36 7.01 -6.66
C ASP A 312 -10.58 6.64 -5.39
N TYR A 313 -9.60 7.47 -5.00
CA TYR A 313 -8.71 7.26 -3.86
C TYR A 313 -8.98 8.25 -2.72
#